data_4c5b5a2f2dc8c75631257b1c7a9d5dcf
#
_entry.id   4c5b5a2f2dc8c75631257b1c7a9d5dcf
#
_cell.length_a   1.000
_cell.length_b   1.000
_cell.length_c   1.000
_cell.angle_alpha   90.00
_cell.angle_beta   90.00
_cell.angle_gamma   90.00
#
_symmetry.space_group_name_H-M   'P 1'
#
loop_
_entity.id
_entity.type
_entity.pdbx_description
1 polymer ?
#
loop_
_entity_poly.entity_id
_entity_poly.type
_entity_poly.pdbx_seq_one_letter_code
_entity_poly.pdbx_strand_id
1 'polypeptide(L)'
;MPDAAPLFERIDRPRRLPDEVATALIAAIETGQLKPGDRLPTEADLSARFGVARTVVREAISLLRYDGLVDSRRGVGAFVTDPAQRSSFRISPACFEKRKRIVQLLQLRTGVQAEASALAAGMRSKADMRDIDRIFTELEAADRLGPEAALDLRVDSELMLYRRIAEASGNGYYVEVTLMIESTIQNNLRSAFLKNAAACEFGASILGEHRAVVEALRARDAEAARQATRTRFDRAATRLAQRADLR
;
A
#
# COMPACT_ATOMS: atom_id res chain seq x y z
N MET A 1 19.79 -37.25 -13.14
CA MET A 1 18.61 -36.85 -12.38
C MET A 1 17.80 -35.96 -13.30
N PRO A 2 16.57 -36.32 -13.73
CA PRO A 2 15.75 -35.43 -14.54
C PRO A 2 15.26 -34.29 -13.64
N ASP A 3 15.45 -33.07 -14.17
CA ASP A 3 14.99 -31.80 -13.62
C ASP A 3 13.46 -31.87 -13.44
N ALA A 4 12.97 -31.79 -12.22
CA ALA A 4 11.55 -31.81 -11.94
C ALA A 4 10.98 -30.46 -12.41
N ALA A 5 10.17 -30.51 -13.49
CA ALA A 5 9.40 -29.35 -13.93
C ALA A 5 8.62 -28.73 -12.76
N PRO A 6 8.52 -27.41 -12.66
CA PRO A 6 7.80 -26.76 -11.57
C PRO A 6 6.34 -27.22 -11.55
N LEU A 7 5.85 -27.60 -10.37
CA LEU A 7 4.52 -28.17 -10.15
C LEU A 7 3.37 -27.22 -10.58
N PHE A 8 3.66 -25.92 -10.74
CA PHE A 8 2.70 -24.90 -11.14
C PHE A 8 3.38 -23.86 -12.02
N GLU A 9 2.75 -23.55 -13.15
CA GLU A 9 3.16 -22.43 -14.03
C GLU A 9 2.65 -21.10 -13.50
N ARG A 10 3.39 -20.04 -13.76
CA ARG A 10 3.04 -18.67 -13.40
C ARG A 10 1.80 -18.25 -14.20
N ILE A 11 0.70 -17.94 -13.52
CA ILE A 11 -0.51 -17.41 -14.14
C ILE A 11 -0.32 -15.90 -14.29
N ASP A 12 -0.08 -15.42 -15.52
CA ASP A 12 -0.22 -13.99 -15.87
C ASP A 12 -1.70 -13.63 -15.80
N ARG A 13 -2.07 -12.72 -14.91
CA ARG A 13 -3.47 -12.36 -14.69
C ARG A 13 -3.77 -11.00 -15.33
N PRO A 14 -4.56 -10.94 -16.41
CA PRO A 14 -5.35 -9.76 -16.71
C PRO A 14 -6.31 -9.48 -15.52
N ARG A 15 -6.69 -8.21 -15.30
CA ARG A 15 -7.68 -7.87 -14.26
C ARG A 15 -8.89 -8.78 -14.39
N ARG A 16 -9.26 -9.45 -13.30
CA ARG A 16 -10.41 -10.36 -13.33
C ARG A 16 -11.69 -9.54 -13.38
N LEU A 17 -12.67 -9.96 -14.18
CA LEU A 17 -14.01 -9.33 -14.25
C LEU A 17 -14.63 -9.04 -12.88
N PRO A 18 -14.54 -9.93 -11.86
CA PRO A 18 -15.00 -9.61 -10.51
C PRO A 18 -14.34 -8.38 -9.89
N ASP A 19 -13.03 -8.17 -10.12
CA ASP A 19 -12.29 -7.01 -9.59
C ASP A 19 -12.73 -5.71 -10.26
N GLU A 20 -13.06 -5.76 -11.57
CA GLU A 20 -13.58 -4.60 -12.31
C GLU A 20 -14.98 -4.22 -11.84
N VAL A 21 -15.86 -5.20 -11.64
CA VAL A 21 -17.20 -4.98 -11.09
C VAL A 21 -17.11 -4.45 -9.65
N ALA A 22 -16.25 -5.01 -8.83
CA ALA A 22 -16.02 -4.52 -7.47
C ALA A 22 -15.53 -3.08 -7.48
N THR A 23 -14.57 -2.73 -8.34
CA THR A 23 -14.05 -1.36 -8.49
C THR A 23 -15.16 -0.38 -8.88
N ALA A 24 -16.04 -0.74 -9.82
CA ALA A 24 -17.15 0.11 -10.23
C ALA A 24 -18.17 0.34 -9.09
N LEU A 25 -18.48 -0.70 -8.31
CA LEU A 25 -19.36 -0.59 -7.15
C LEU A 25 -18.73 0.25 -6.03
N ILE A 26 -17.44 0.10 -5.78
CA ILE A 26 -16.69 0.92 -4.83
C ILE A 26 -16.75 2.39 -5.26
N ALA A 27 -16.50 2.70 -6.52
CA ALA A 27 -16.59 4.05 -7.05
C ALA A 27 -17.99 4.66 -6.85
N ALA A 28 -19.06 3.88 -7.05
CA ALA A 28 -20.44 4.32 -6.82
C ALA A 28 -20.71 4.65 -5.34
N ILE A 29 -20.14 3.87 -4.41
CA ILE A 29 -20.23 4.13 -2.96
C ILE A 29 -19.44 5.40 -2.59
N GLU A 30 -18.25 5.57 -3.12
CA GLU A 30 -17.36 6.69 -2.79
C GLU A 30 -17.83 8.03 -3.37
N THR A 31 -18.44 7.99 -4.55
CA THR A 31 -19.03 9.18 -5.16
C THR A 31 -20.40 9.56 -4.57
N GLY A 32 -20.92 8.73 -3.63
CA GLY A 32 -22.21 8.96 -2.98
C GLY A 32 -23.42 8.62 -3.86
N GLN A 33 -23.23 7.94 -5.00
CA GLN A 33 -24.33 7.38 -5.80
C GLN A 33 -25.02 6.24 -5.05
N LEU A 34 -24.26 5.49 -4.25
CA LEU A 34 -24.74 4.53 -3.27
C LEU A 34 -24.35 5.03 -1.89
N LYS A 35 -25.33 5.40 -1.08
CA LYS A 35 -25.12 5.97 0.27
C LYS A 35 -25.07 4.87 1.32
N PRO A 36 -24.45 5.13 2.49
CA PRO A 36 -24.54 4.24 3.64
C PRO A 36 -25.98 3.88 3.96
N GLY A 37 -26.29 2.60 4.12
CA GLY A 37 -27.62 2.05 4.32
C GLY A 37 -28.39 1.74 3.06
N ASP A 38 -27.96 2.21 1.88
CA ASP A 38 -28.62 1.88 0.62
C ASP A 38 -28.48 0.38 0.31
N ARG A 39 -29.57 -0.17 -0.25
CA ARG A 39 -29.56 -1.53 -0.76
C ARG A 39 -28.88 -1.54 -2.14
N LEU A 40 -27.93 -2.45 -2.34
CA LEU A 40 -27.38 -2.70 -3.66
C LEU A 40 -28.45 -3.25 -4.61
N PRO A 41 -28.37 -2.91 -5.91
CA PRO A 41 -29.17 -3.60 -6.92
C PRO A 41 -28.97 -5.11 -6.83
N THR A 42 -29.98 -5.89 -7.26
CA THR A 42 -29.88 -7.35 -7.19
C THR A 42 -28.75 -7.90 -8.06
N GLU A 43 -28.27 -9.11 -7.75
CA GLU A 43 -27.25 -9.77 -8.58
C GLU A 43 -27.70 -9.87 -10.05
N ALA A 44 -29.01 -10.00 -10.29
CA ALA A 44 -29.57 -10.04 -11.64
C ALA A 44 -29.48 -8.67 -12.34
N ASP A 45 -29.84 -7.60 -11.63
CA ASP A 45 -29.77 -6.23 -12.16
C ASP A 45 -28.32 -5.83 -12.45
N LEU A 46 -27.40 -6.14 -11.52
CA LEU A 46 -25.96 -5.86 -11.71
C LEU A 46 -25.39 -6.68 -12.88
N SER A 47 -25.77 -7.95 -12.99
CA SER A 47 -25.38 -8.82 -14.12
C SER A 47 -25.82 -8.23 -15.45
N ALA A 48 -27.06 -7.75 -15.53
CA ALA A 48 -27.57 -7.11 -16.73
C ALA A 48 -26.89 -5.78 -17.05
N ARG A 49 -26.62 -4.94 -16.03
CA ARG A 49 -25.99 -3.62 -16.19
C ARG A 49 -24.52 -3.71 -16.58
N PHE A 50 -23.78 -4.65 -16.01
CA PHE A 50 -22.34 -4.83 -16.30
C PHE A 50 -22.10 -5.77 -17.48
N GLY A 51 -23.11 -6.48 -18.00
CA GLY A 51 -22.95 -7.44 -19.09
C GLY A 51 -22.11 -8.67 -18.70
N VAL A 52 -22.13 -9.07 -17.43
CA VAL A 52 -21.33 -10.18 -16.89
C VAL A 52 -22.19 -11.27 -16.28
N ALA A 53 -21.66 -12.47 -16.11
CA ALA A 53 -22.36 -13.57 -15.44
C ALA A 53 -22.68 -13.24 -13.97
N ARG A 54 -23.80 -13.76 -13.43
CA ARG A 54 -24.17 -13.58 -12.00
C ARG A 54 -23.10 -14.08 -11.03
N THR A 55 -22.34 -15.10 -11.42
CA THR A 55 -21.21 -15.61 -10.61
C THR A 55 -20.13 -14.56 -10.43
N VAL A 56 -19.81 -13.78 -11.46
CA VAL A 56 -18.85 -12.66 -11.42
C VAL A 56 -19.34 -11.58 -10.46
N VAL A 57 -20.64 -11.22 -10.55
CA VAL A 57 -21.26 -10.23 -9.65
C VAL A 57 -21.23 -10.72 -8.20
N ARG A 58 -21.53 -11.99 -7.97
CA ARG A 58 -21.52 -12.59 -6.63
C ARG A 58 -20.11 -12.57 -6.02
N GLU A 59 -19.10 -12.87 -6.82
CA GLU A 59 -17.70 -12.80 -6.40
C GLU A 59 -17.29 -11.35 -6.08
N ALA A 60 -17.68 -10.39 -6.91
CA ALA A 60 -17.46 -8.96 -6.64
C ALA A 60 -18.14 -8.49 -5.35
N ILE A 61 -19.41 -8.86 -5.11
CA ILE A 61 -20.11 -8.55 -3.85
C ILE A 61 -19.42 -9.23 -2.66
N SER A 62 -18.89 -10.44 -2.84
CA SER A 62 -18.14 -11.13 -1.79
C SER A 62 -16.84 -10.40 -1.44
N LEU A 63 -16.15 -9.81 -2.42
CA LEU A 63 -15.01 -8.92 -2.19
C LEU A 63 -15.42 -7.69 -1.38
N LEU A 64 -16.51 -7.00 -1.77
CA LEU A 64 -17.01 -5.83 -1.02
C LEU A 64 -17.41 -6.19 0.42
N ARG A 65 -17.95 -7.39 0.63
CA ARG A 65 -18.27 -7.88 1.99
C ARG A 65 -17.04 -8.15 2.81
N TYR A 66 -16.07 -8.84 2.23
CA TYR A 66 -14.78 -9.08 2.87
C TYR A 66 -14.11 -7.75 3.26
N ASP A 67 -14.31 -6.73 2.46
CA ASP A 67 -13.83 -5.37 2.65
C ASP A 67 -14.65 -4.56 3.65
N GLY A 68 -15.75 -5.10 4.18
CA GLY A 68 -16.64 -4.41 5.09
C GLY A 68 -17.38 -3.22 4.47
N LEU A 69 -17.37 -3.09 3.14
CA LEU A 69 -18.09 -2.03 2.41
C LEU A 69 -19.58 -2.32 2.26
N VAL A 70 -19.91 -3.61 2.29
CA VAL A 70 -21.26 -4.11 2.13
C VAL A 70 -21.55 -5.17 3.18
N ASP A 71 -22.72 -5.11 3.79
CA ASP A 71 -23.27 -6.15 4.66
C ASP A 71 -24.39 -6.89 3.95
N SER A 72 -24.45 -8.22 4.10
CA SER A 72 -25.51 -9.04 3.49
C SER A 72 -26.47 -9.54 4.55
N ARG A 73 -27.73 -9.21 4.35
CA ARG A 73 -28.83 -9.70 5.20
C ARG A 73 -29.55 -10.83 4.46
N ARG A 74 -29.53 -12.03 5.07
CA ARG A 74 -30.09 -13.25 4.45
C ARG A 74 -31.55 -13.03 4.03
N GLY A 75 -31.87 -13.27 2.76
CA GLY A 75 -33.19 -13.10 2.18
C GLY A 75 -33.60 -11.65 1.89
N VAL A 76 -32.82 -10.67 2.31
CA VAL A 76 -33.15 -9.25 2.14
C VAL A 76 -32.28 -8.59 1.07
N GLY A 77 -31.01 -8.91 1.03
CA GLY A 77 -30.06 -8.37 0.06
C GLY A 77 -28.76 -7.85 0.68
N ALA A 78 -27.97 -7.15 -0.13
CA ALA A 78 -26.73 -6.54 0.26
C ALA A 78 -26.92 -5.02 0.47
N PHE A 79 -26.33 -4.45 1.51
CA PHE A 79 -26.49 -3.05 1.91
C PHE A 79 -25.12 -2.39 2.09
N VAL A 80 -25.00 -1.13 1.70
CA VAL A 80 -23.79 -0.34 1.93
C VAL A 80 -23.61 -0.12 3.43
N THR A 81 -22.45 -0.51 3.95
CA THR A 81 -22.12 -0.37 5.39
C THR A 81 -21.79 1.08 5.73
N ASP A 82 -22.30 1.55 6.87
CA ASP A 82 -21.92 2.85 7.41
C ASP A 82 -20.40 2.88 7.68
N PRO A 83 -19.67 3.92 7.23
CA PRO A 83 -18.25 4.07 7.52
C PRO A 83 -17.91 3.97 9.02
N ALA A 84 -18.81 4.45 9.89
CA ALA A 84 -18.63 4.38 11.36
C ALA A 84 -18.77 2.96 11.92
N GLN A 85 -19.38 2.04 11.17
CA GLN A 85 -19.62 0.64 11.58
C GLN A 85 -18.66 -0.34 10.87
N ARG A 86 -17.76 0.15 10.03
CA ARG A 86 -16.78 -0.69 9.34
C ARG A 86 -15.76 -1.20 10.35
N SER A 87 -15.69 -2.50 10.51
CA SER A 87 -14.72 -3.18 11.38
C SER A 87 -13.29 -3.20 10.80
N SER A 88 -13.10 -2.82 9.53
CA SER A 88 -11.81 -2.78 8.85
C SER A 88 -11.53 -1.40 8.27
N PHE A 89 -10.38 -0.83 8.61
CA PHE A 89 -9.86 0.37 7.95
C PHE A 89 -9.29 -0.03 6.57
N ARG A 90 -9.73 0.63 5.51
CA ARG A 90 -9.23 0.38 4.16
C ARG A 90 -8.87 1.66 3.42
N ILE A 91 -7.81 1.54 2.63
CA ILE A 91 -7.41 2.57 1.68
C ILE A 91 -7.94 2.14 0.32
N SER A 92 -9.01 2.81 -0.16
CA SER A 92 -9.62 2.49 -1.44
C SER A 92 -8.70 2.80 -2.64
N PRO A 93 -8.68 1.94 -3.68
CA PRO A 93 -7.98 2.23 -4.94
C PRO A 93 -8.39 3.56 -5.59
N ALA A 94 -9.66 3.97 -5.48
CA ALA A 94 -10.13 5.28 -5.96
C ALA A 94 -9.51 6.49 -5.22
N CYS A 95 -8.79 6.24 -4.12
CA CYS A 95 -7.97 7.27 -3.48
C CYS A 95 -6.92 7.88 -4.42
N PHE A 96 -6.50 7.13 -5.45
CA PHE A 96 -5.40 7.54 -6.33
C PHE A 96 -5.84 8.36 -7.55
N GLU A 97 -7.14 8.41 -7.83
CA GLU A 97 -7.69 9.29 -8.86
C GLU A 97 -7.70 10.77 -8.44
N LYS A 98 -7.56 11.05 -7.13
CA LYS A 98 -7.54 12.41 -6.59
C LYS A 98 -6.24 12.66 -5.83
N ARG A 99 -5.37 13.53 -6.39
CA ARG A 99 -4.09 13.99 -5.79
C ARG A 99 -4.18 14.26 -4.27
N LYS A 100 -5.28 14.91 -3.84
CA LYS A 100 -5.51 15.20 -2.42
C LYS A 100 -5.48 13.94 -1.53
N ARG A 101 -6.04 12.84 -2.00
CA ARG A 101 -6.11 11.58 -1.24
C ARG A 101 -4.77 10.85 -1.18
N ILE A 102 -3.96 10.97 -2.24
CA ILE A 102 -2.58 10.45 -2.22
C ILE A 102 -1.76 11.18 -1.16
N VAL A 103 -1.86 12.51 -1.11
CA VAL A 103 -1.16 13.31 -0.10
C VAL A 103 -1.62 12.91 1.31
N GLN A 104 -2.91 12.73 1.54
CA GLN A 104 -3.44 12.29 2.83
C GLN A 104 -2.93 10.89 3.24
N LEU A 105 -2.82 9.96 2.29
CA LEU A 105 -2.23 8.64 2.55
C LEU A 105 -0.74 8.73 2.92
N LEU A 106 0.01 9.58 2.23
CA LEU A 106 1.42 9.79 2.54
C LEU A 106 1.61 10.45 3.90
N GLN A 107 0.73 11.38 4.29
CA GLN A 107 0.72 11.96 5.64
C GLN A 107 0.45 10.90 6.72
N LEU A 108 -0.53 10.01 6.48
CA LEU A 108 -0.78 8.88 7.38
C LEU A 108 0.46 7.98 7.48
N ARG A 109 1.07 7.63 6.33
CA ARG A 109 2.30 6.83 6.28
C ARG A 109 3.41 7.48 7.10
N THR A 110 3.61 8.79 6.93
CA THR A 110 4.60 9.55 7.71
C THR A 110 4.41 9.37 9.21
N GLY A 111 3.17 9.55 9.70
CA GLY A 111 2.86 9.41 11.13
C GLY A 111 3.13 8.00 11.64
N VAL A 112 2.62 6.99 10.94
CA VAL A 112 2.79 5.58 11.33
C VAL A 112 4.26 5.17 11.35
N GLN A 113 5.00 5.45 10.27
CA GLN A 113 6.40 5.02 10.14
C GLN A 113 7.34 5.78 11.07
N ALA A 114 7.07 7.05 11.33
CA ALA A 114 7.89 7.84 12.27
C ALA A 114 7.79 7.28 13.71
N GLU A 115 6.57 6.98 14.18
CA GLU A 115 6.40 6.43 15.52
C GLU A 115 6.89 4.98 15.61
N ALA A 116 6.69 4.16 14.57
CA ALA A 116 7.27 2.82 14.51
C ALA A 116 8.80 2.86 14.58
N SER A 117 9.46 3.80 13.89
CA SER A 117 10.90 3.97 13.92
C SER A 117 11.40 4.41 15.31
N ALA A 118 10.67 5.31 15.97
CA ALA A 118 11.03 5.74 17.33
C ALA A 118 10.96 4.57 18.32
N LEU A 119 9.89 3.78 18.28
CA LEU A 119 9.76 2.59 19.11
C LEU A 119 10.84 1.55 18.77
N ALA A 120 11.08 1.30 17.48
CA ALA A 120 12.12 0.38 17.03
C ALA A 120 13.51 0.77 17.55
N ALA A 121 13.85 2.04 17.59
CA ALA A 121 15.12 2.50 18.15
C ALA A 121 15.31 2.03 19.60
N GLY A 122 14.26 2.07 20.42
CA GLY A 122 14.28 1.60 21.81
C GLY A 122 14.25 0.07 21.93
N MET A 123 13.37 -0.58 21.17
CA MET A 123 12.99 -1.98 21.36
C MET A 123 13.84 -2.98 20.57
N ARG A 124 14.42 -2.59 19.44
CA ARG A 124 15.15 -3.47 18.53
C ARG A 124 16.19 -4.33 19.21
N SER A 125 16.24 -5.60 18.87
CA SER A 125 17.33 -6.52 19.23
C SER A 125 18.57 -6.29 18.35
N LYS A 126 19.66 -6.97 18.68
CA LYS A 126 20.85 -7.02 17.80
C LYS A 126 20.56 -7.77 16.50
N ALA A 127 19.63 -8.74 16.51
CA ALA A 127 19.23 -9.45 15.30
C ALA A 127 18.44 -8.53 14.37
N ASP A 128 17.48 -7.76 14.90
CA ASP A 128 16.71 -6.79 14.12
C ASP A 128 17.63 -5.79 13.42
N MET A 129 18.64 -5.28 14.14
CA MET A 129 19.56 -4.31 13.54
C MET A 129 20.40 -4.92 12.42
N ARG A 130 20.85 -6.18 12.54
CA ARG A 130 21.57 -6.87 11.46
C ARG A 130 20.70 -7.02 10.22
N ASP A 131 19.41 -7.36 10.39
CA ASP A 131 18.47 -7.47 9.27
C ASP A 131 18.21 -6.12 8.60
N ILE A 132 18.03 -5.05 9.40
CA ILE A 132 17.87 -3.68 8.90
C ILE A 132 19.12 -3.25 8.12
N ASP A 133 20.32 -3.51 8.65
CA ASP A 133 21.60 -3.19 7.99
C ASP A 133 21.75 -3.95 6.66
N ARG A 134 21.37 -5.24 6.63
CA ARG A 134 21.39 -6.04 5.40
C ARG A 134 20.46 -5.47 4.34
N ILE A 135 19.21 -5.18 4.70
CA ILE A 135 18.21 -4.60 3.76
C ILE A 135 18.67 -3.23 3.26
N PHE A 136 19.25 -2.42 4.14
CA PHE A 136 19.79 -1.12 3.74
C PHE A 136 20.96 -1.26 2.77
N THR A 137 21.85 -2.25 2.97
CA THR A 137 22.94 -2.56 2.03
C THR A 137 22.41 -2.98 0.67
N GLU A 138 21.32 -3.75 0.62
CA GLU A 138 20.64 -4.13 -0.63
C GLU A 138 20.08 -2.87 -1.34
N LEU A 139 19.49 -1.94 -0.58
CA LEU A 139 19.00 -0.65 -1.11
C LEU A 139 20.16 0.19 -1.68
N GLU A 140 21.31 0.24 -0.99
CA GLU A 140 22.51 0.92 -1.49
C GLU A 140 23.05 0.27 -2.77
N ALA A 141 23.02 -1.05 -2.87
CA ALA A 141 23.42 -1.78 -4.06
C ALA A 141 22.49 -1.50 -5.24
N ALA A 142 21.18 -1.49 -4.98
CA ALA A 142 20.18 -1.14 -5.99
C ALA A 142 20.37 0.30 -6.52
N ASP A 143 20.77 1.23 -5.66
CA ASP A 143 21.01 2.62 -6.06
C ASP A 143 22.17 2.76 -7.05
N ARG A 144 23.18 1.89 -6.97
CA ARG A 144 24.34 1.87 -7.89
C ARG A 144 24.02 1.35 -9.28
N LEU A 145 22.95 0.57 -9.47
CA LEU A 145 22.58 -0.04 -10.75
C LEU A 145 21.96 0.95 -11.75
N GLY A 146 21.71 2.18 -11.35
CA GLY A 146 21.09 3.22 -12.18
C GLY A 146 19.55 3.25 -12.12
N PRO A 147 18.93 4.32 -12.64
CA PRO A 147 17.53 4.61 -12.34
C PRO A 147 16.52 3.63 -12.97
N GLU A 148 16.79 3.09 -14.17
CA GLU A 148 15.84 2.21 -14.84
C GLU A 148 15.98 0.73 -14.44
N ALA A 149 17.24 0.24 -14.32
CA ALA A 149 17.51 -1.19 -14.08
C ALA A 149 17.15 -1.64 -12.65
N ALA A 150 17.08 -0.73 -11.70
CA ALA A 150 16.95 -1.05 -10.29
C ALA A 150 15.69 -0.49 -9.62
N LEU A 151 14.77 0.08 -10.39
CA LEU A 151 13.61 0.75 -9.78
C LEU A 151 12.75 -0.19 -8.96
N ASP A 152 12.43 -1.36 -9.49
CA ASP A 152 11.65 -2.37 -8.79
C ASP A 152 12.37 -2.82 -7.52
N LEU A 153 13.67 -3.08 -7.63
CA LEU A 153 14.50 -3.50 -6.50
C LEU A 153 14.58 -2.42 -5.42
N ARG A 154 14.66 -1.14 -5.80
CA ARG A 154 14.65 -0.01 -4.85
C ARG A 154 13.34 0.11 -4.11
N VAL A 155 12.21 0.04 -4.84
CA VAL A 155 10.87 0.11 -4.24
C VAL A 155 10.68 -1.05 -3.28
N ASP A 156 11.02 -2.26 -3.68
CA ASP A 156 10.87 -3.45 -2.86
C ASP A 156 11.78 -3.40 -1.63
N SER A 157 13.05 -2.98 -1.78
CA SER A 157 13.99 -2.83 -0.65
C SER A 157 13.55 -1.72 0.33
N GLU A 158 13.00 -0.58 -0.17
CA GLU A 158 12.44 0.46 0.69
C GLU A 158 11.25 -0.07 1.50
N LEU A 159 10.33 -0.78 0.85
CA LEU A 159 9.16 -1.37 1.53
C LEU A 159 9.61 -2.39 2.58
N MET A 160 10.55 -3.27 2.23
CA MET A 160 11.12 -4.25 3.16
C MET A 160 11.80 -3.57 4.36
N LEU A 161 12.53 -2.47 4.14
CA LEU A 161 13.20 -1.72 5.20
C LEU A 161 12.19 -1.22 6.25
N TYR A 162 11.12 -0.54 5.81
CA TYR A 162 10.13 0.01 6.74
C TYR A 162 9.24 -1.06 7.37
N ARG A 163 9.00 -2.16 6.69
CA ARG A 163 8.36 -3.34 7.30
C ARG A 163 9.22 -3.89 8.43
N ARG A 164 10.51 -4.11 8.17
CA ARG A 164 11.43 -4.63 9.20
C ARG A 164 11.57 -3.68 10.39
N ILE A 165 11.57 -2.36 10.14
CA ILE A 165 11.54 -1.35 11.21
C ILE A 165 10.24 -1.46 12.02
N ALA A 166 9.09 -1.61 11.37
CA ALA A 166 7.80 -1.79 12.07
C ALA A 166 7.80 -3.07 12.93
N GLU A 167 8.33 -4.18 12.43
CA GLU A 167 8.50 -5.43 13.20
C GLU A 167 9.41 -5.20 14.42
N ALA A 168 10.53 -4.50 14.25
CA ALA A 168 11.48 -4.19 15.31
C ALA A 168 10.92 -3.24 16.39
N SER A 169 9.79 -2.57 16.13
CA SER A 169 9.06 -1.77 17.12
C SER A 169 8.44 -2.63 18.24
N GLY A 170 8.27 -3.94 18.01
CA GLY A 170 7.59 -4.85 18.92
C GLY A 170 6.06 -4.67 18.99
N ASN A 171 5.48 -3.80 18.17
CA ASN A 171 4.05 -3.53 18.12
C ASN A 171 3.43 -4.04 16.84
N GLY A 172 2.67 -5.15 16.91
CA GLY A 172 2.05 -5.81 15.76
C GLY A 172 1.11 -4.91 14.96
N TYR A 173 0.45 -3.94 15.59
CA TYR A 173 -0.43 -3.01 14.88
C TYR A 173 0.32 -2.08 13.92
N TYR A 174 1.55 -1.69 14.25
CA TYR A 174 2.38 -0.95 13.28
C TYR A 174 2.73 -1.81 12.07
N VAL A 175 2.95 -3.11 12.26
CA VAL A 175 3.20 -4.06 11.16
C VAL A 175 1.97 -4.17 10.26
N GLU A 176 0.78 -4.40 10.83
CA GLU A 176 -0.48 -4.53 10.09
C GLU A 176 -0.80 -3.28 9.27
N VAL A 177 -0.71 -2.09 9.89
CA VAL A 177 -0.95 -0.82 9.19
C VAL A 177 0.11 -0.56 8.11
N THR A 178 1.38 -0.89 8.37
CA THR A 178 2.45 -0.80 7.38
C THR A 178 2.14 -1.67 6.16
N LEU A 179 1.81 -2.95 6.35
CA LEU A 179 1.46 -3.87 5.28
C LEU A 179 0.25 -3.41 4.47
N MET A 180 -0.77 -2.87 5.13
CA MET A 180 -1.95 -2.30 4.48
C MET A 180 -1.58 -1.10 3.57
N ILE A 181 -0.75 -0.19 4.07
CA ILE A 181 -0.26 0.97 3.29
C ILE A 181 0.61 0.50 2.12
N GLU A 182 1.51 -0.46 2.35
CA GLU A 182 2.39 -1.03 1.32
C GLU A 182 1.60 -1.68 0.19
N SER A 183 0.64 -2.55 0.51
CA SER A 183 -0.19 -3.21 -0.50
C SER A 183 -0.93 -2.19 -1.36
N THR A 184 -1.38 -1.11 -0.74
CA THR A 184 -2.05 -0.01 -1.41
C THR A 184 -1.10 0.74 -2.35
N ILE A 185 0.13 1.03 -1.91
CA ILE A 185 1.16 1.68 -2.73
C ILE A 185 1.57 0.77 -3.89
N GLN A 186 1.83 -0.50 -3.64
CA GLN A 186 2.24 -1.46 -4.67
C GLN A 186 1.19 -1.62 -5.76
N ASN A 187 -0.08 -1.76 -5.39
CA ASN A 187 -1.16 -2.01 -6.35
C ASN A 187 -1.54 -0.77 -7.18
N ASN A 188 -1.38 0.43 -6.63
CA ASN A 188 -1.95 1.64 -7.23
C ASN A 188 -0.92 2.72 -7.60
N LEU A 189 0.21 2.78 -6.91
CA LEU A 189 1.26 3.77 -7.16
C LEU A 189 2.47 3.20 -7.89
N ARG A 190 2.65 1.88 -7.91
CA ARG A 190 3.82 1.27 -8.57
C ARG A 190 3.90 1.67 -10.03
N SER A 191 2.79 1.65 -10.78
CA SER A 191 2.76 2.09 -12.19
C SER A 191 3.04 3.59 -12.35
N ALA A 192 2.59 4.42 -11.42
CA ALA A 192 2.90 5.85 -11.41
C ALA A 192 4.35 6.10 -11.00
N PHE A 193 4.88 5.38 -10.03
CA PHE A 193 6.30 5.42 -9.67
C PHE A 193 7.19 4.92 -10.81
N LEU A 194 6.85 3.82 -11.47
CA LEU A 194 7.60 3.26 -12.61
C LEU A 194 7.62 4.20 -13.82
N LYS A 195 6.48 4.80 -14.19
CA LYS A 195 6.40 5.77 -15.30
C LYS A 195 7.19 7.04 -15.04
N ASN A 196 7.43 7.38 -13.79
CA ASN A 196 8.01 8.64 -13.35
C ASN A 196 9.44 8.53 -12.81
N ALA A 197 9.94 7.32 -12.60
CA ALA A 197 11.29 7.12 -12.07
C ALA A 197 12.38 7.45 -13.08
N ALA A 198 12.09 7.29 -14.38
CA ALA A 198 12.98 7.76 -15.45
C ALA A 198 13.18 9.30 -15.42
N ALA A 199 12.26 10.05 -14.76
CA ALA A 199 12.29 11.50 -14.65
C ALA A 199 12.75 12.01 -13.27
N CYS A 200 13.06 11.13 -12.32
CA CYS A 200 13.55 11.55 -11.00
C CYS A 200 15.05 11.36 -10.88
N GLU A 201 15.73 12.44 -10.53
CA GLU A 201 16.99 12.38 -9.81
C GLU A 201 16.79 11.63 -8.48
N PHE A 202 16.54 10.29 -8.56
CA PHE A 202 16.73 9.38 -7.45
C PHE A 202 18.24 9.30 -7.26
N GLY A 203 18.77 10.14 -6.41
CA GLY A 203 20.20 10.22 -6.23
C GLY A 203 20.57 10.11 -4.76
N ALA A 204 21.82 10.34 -4.49
CA ALA A 204 22.48 10.34 -3.19
C ALA A 204 21.67 10.97 -2.05
N SER A 205 20.75 11.90 -2.35
CA SER A 205 19.88 12.56 -1.38
C SER A 205 18.85 11.59 -0.73
N ILE A 206 18.19 10.73 -1.52
CA ILE A 206 17.18 9.80 -0.98
C ILE A 206 17.86 8.70 -0.16
N LEU A 207 18.96 8.18 -0.65
CA LEU A 207 19.76 7.19 0.08
C LEU A 207 20.29 7.77 1.40
N GLY A 208 20.72 9.06 1.39
CA GLY A 208 21.10 9.79 2.59
C GLY A 208 19.97 9.92 3.61
N GLU A 209 18.73 10.12 3.14
CA GLU A 209 17.55 10.16 4.01
C GLU A 209 17.31 8.81 4.70
N HIS A 210 17.42 7.69 3.99
CA HIS A 210 17.30 6.34 4.58
C HIS A 210 18.46 6.04 5.54
N ARG A 211 19.68 6.45 5.17
CA ARG A 211 20.85 6.29 6.04
C ARG A 211 20.66 6.97 7.38
N ALA A 212 20.14 8.20 7.40
CA ALA A 212 19.84 8.92 8.64
C ALA A 212 18.88 8.14 9.56
N VAL A 213 17.87 7.48 9.00
CA VAL A 213 16.96 6.62 9.77
C VAL A 213 17.71 5.42 10.37
N VAL A 214 18.50 4.72 9.55
CA VAL A 214 19.23 3.51 9.99
C VAL A 214 20.29 3.86 11.05
N GLU A 215 20.97 5.00 10.92
CA GLU A 215 21.94 5.48 11.91
C GLU A 215 21.28 5.82 13.24
N ALA A 216 20.13 6.49 13.22
CA ALA A 216 19.37 6.79 14.43
C ALA A 216 18.88 5.49 15.12
N LEU A 217 18.44 4.51 14.37
CA LEU A 217 18.11 3.18 14.90
C LEU A 217 19.34 2.52 15.52
N ARG A 218 20.48 2.58 14.85
CA ARG A 218 21.74 2.01 15.36
C ARG A 218 22.19 2.69 16.67
N ALA A 219 22.03 4.01 16.74
CA ALA A 219 22.31 4.79 17.94
C ALA A 219 21.29 4.61 19.07
N ARG A 220 20.16 3.93 18.83
CA ARG A 220 19.02 3.83 19.75
C ARG A 220 18.42 5.19 20.12
N ASP A 221 18.52 6.16 19.24
CA ASP A 221 17.95 7.49 19.42
C ASP A 221 16.53 7.53 18.83
N ALA A 222 15.55 7.44 19.71
CA ALA A 222 14.14 7.40 19.33
C ALA A 222 13.69 8.71 18.68
N GLU A 223 14.15 9.85 19.17
CA GLU A 223 13.74 11.14 18.62
C GLU A 223 14.40 11.40 17.27
N ALA A 224 15.69 11.09 17.13
CA ALA A 224 16.37 11.18 15.84
C ALA A 224 15.74 10.22 14.81
N ALA A 225 15.37 8.99 15.21
CA ALA A 225 14.69 8.04 14.32
C ALA A 225 13.32 8.56 13.86
N ARG A 226 12.52 9.12 14.76
CA ARG A 226 11.25 9.77 14.46
C ARG A 226 11.44 10.90 13.45
N GLN A 227 12.35 11.80 13.74
CA GLN A 227 12.58 13.00 12.93
C GLN A 227 13.15 12.65 11.55
N ALA A 228 14.12 11.75 11.46
CA ALA A 228 14.69 11.30 10.20
C ALA A 228 13.62 10.66 9.31
N THR A 229 12.77 9.81 9.89
CA THR A 229 11.67 9.15 9.17
C THR A 229 10.63 10.17 8.69
N ARG A 230 10.22 11.14 9.52
CA ARG A 230 9.35 12.23 9.10
C ARG A 230 9.93 12.99 7.92
N THR A 231 11.18 13.44 8.05
CA THR A 231 11.87 14.19 7.00
C THR A 231 11.90 13.41 5.67
N ARG A 232 12.19 12.10 5.73
CA ARG A 232 12.21 11.23 4.54
C ARG A 232 10.85 11.19 3.83
N PHE A 233 9.76 10.95 4.58
CA PHE A 233 8.44 10.81 3.98
C PHE A 233 7.81 12.15 3.58
N ASP A 234 8.03 13.23 4.33
CA ASP A 234 7.54 14.57 3.99
C ASP A 234 8.21 15.08 2.70
N ARG A 235 9.51 14.83 2.53
CA ARG A 235 10.21 15.14 1.29
C ARG A 235 9.69 14.29 0.12
N ALA A 236 9.40 13.00 0.34
CA ALA A 236 8.79 12.15 -0.67
C ALA A 236 7.41 12.66 -1.08
N ALA A 237 6.56 13.06 -0.12
CA ALA A 237 5.25 13.64 -0.37
C ALA A 237 5.37 14.97 -1.15
N THR A 238 6.32 15.82 -0.78
CA THR A 238 6.59 17.09 -1.47
C THR A 238 7.04 16.86 -2.91
N ARG A 239 8.00 15.94 -3.13
CA ARG A 239 8.44 15.57 -4.48
C ARG A 239 7.27 15.07 -5.35
N LEU A 240 6.38 14.24 -4.78
CA LEU A 240 5.20 13.76 -5.49
C LEU A 240 4.18 14.87 -5.74
N ALA A 241 4.01 15.79 -4.80
CA ALA A 241 3.08 16.92 -4.91
C ALA A 241 3.49 17.95 -5.98
N GLN A 242 4.77 18.11 -6.25
CA GLN A 242 5.30 19.05 -7.23
C GLN A 242 5.18 18.57 -8.68
N ARG A 243 4.83 17.31 -8.91
CA ARG A 243 4.73 16.74 -10.26
C ARG A 243 3.44 17.13 -10.95
N ALA A 244 3.59 17.67 -12.17
CA ALA A 244 2.47 18.17 -12.97
C ALA A 244 1.63 17.06 -13.62
N ASP A 245 2.16 15.84 -13.72
CA ASP A 245 1.60 14.70 -14.44
C ASP A 245 0.61 13.86 -13.62
N LEU A 246 0.36 14.24 -12.36
CA LEU A 246 -0.67 13.65 -11.49
C LEU A 246 -1.93 14.56 -11.42
N ARG A 247 -2.19 15.35 -12.45
CA ARG A 247 -3.41 16.17 -12.57
C ARG A 247 -4.57 15.36 -13.11
#